data_032c131646ba38b2f95a4786936fd0de
#
_entry.id   032c131646ba38b2f95a4786936fd0de
#
_cell.length_a   1.000
_cell.length_b   1.000
_cell.length_c   1.000
_cell.angle_alpha   90.00
_cell.angle_beta   90.00
_cell.angle_gamma   90.00
#
_symmetry.space_group_name_H-M   'P 1'
#
loop_
_entity.id
_entity.type
_entity.pdbx_description
1 polymer ?
#
loop_
_entity_poly.entity_id
_entity_poly.type
_entity_poly.pdbx_seq_one_letter_code
_entity_poly.pdbx_strand_id
1 'polypeptide(L)'
;EGEIRIKISLPKNAILKDYYFTTLFSIEKPNTQVSENSLQSVAQIGSNILITASENEYPYKAAKTILFSSPYIIDSLQKIKFKLIIENTGRAFGKPMGKITIENLISKKTETLNLSPLNILSSYSREIYCLKEEKIVPCETSPKLLLGLYKSTLNYNLDGEGQNYQEESYTFAVPFSLIISILVVLIIYKIIVSKTKK
;
A
#
# COMPACT_ATOMS: atom_id res chain seq x y z
N GLU A 1 33.04 -8.69 16.92
CA GLU A 1 31.65 -9.12 16.65
C GLU A 1 31.18 -9.92 17.85
N GLY A 2 29.99 -9.54 18.41
CA GLY A 2 29.35 -10.26 19.52
C GLY A 2 28.10 -10.94 19.03
N GLU A 3 27.83 -12.18 19.45
CA GLU A 3 26.61 -12.93 19.17
C GLU A 3 25.73 -12.89 20.43
N ILE A 4 24.43 -12.50 20.22
CA ILE A 4 23.42 -12.54 21.27
C ILE A 4 22.42 -13.63 20.91
N ARG A 5 22.27 -14.64 21.77
CA ARG A 5 21.29 -15.73 21.59
C ARG A 5 20.06 -15.47 22.43
N ILE A 6 18.90 -15.36 21.75
CA ILE A 6 17.61 -15.18 22.40
C ILE A 6 16.88 -16.53 22.34
N LYS A 7 16.54 -17.10 23.51
CA LYS A 7 15.70 -18.29 23.61
C LYS A 7 14.29 -17.87 23.98
N ILE A 8 13.33 -18.20 23.10
CA ILE A 8 11.91 -17.94 23.33
C ILE A 8 11.24 -19.28 23.64
N SER A 9 10.52 -19.35 24.75
CA SER A 9 9.79 -20.55 25.17
C SER A 9 8.33 -20.19 25.40
N LEU A 10 7.43 -20.95 24.77
CA LEU A 10 6.00 -20.83 25.00
C LEU A 10 5.56 -21.71 26.15
N PRO A 11 4.79 -21.22 27.14
CA PRO A 11 4.22 -22.05 28.19
C PRO A 11 3.18 -23.00 27.58
N LYS A 12 2.95 -24.16 28.25
CA LYS A 12 2.01 -25.19 27.76
C LYS A 12 0.58 -24.73 27.58
N ASN A 13 0.17 -23.68 28.27
CA ASN A 13 -1.16 -23.05 28.20
C ASN A 13 -1.15 -21.70 27.48
N ALA A 14 -0.17 -21.45 26.61
CA ALA A 14 -0.13 -20.25 25.80
C ALA A 14 -1.35 -20.14 24.90
N ILE A 15 -1.89 -18.93 24.76
CA ILE A 15 -2.96 -18.68 23.82
C ILE A 15 -2.41 -18.80 22.40
N LEU A 16 -3.11 -19.53 21.53
CA LEU A 16 -2.70 -19.71 20.14
C LEU A 16 -3.00 -18.42 19.34
N LYS A 17 -1.99 -17.57 19.21
CA LYS A 17 -2.06 -16.30 18.51
C LYS A 17 -0.66 -15.83 18.10
N ASP A 18 -0.62 -14.69 17.40
CA ASP A 18 0.62 -13.98 17.14
C ASP A 18 1.11 -13.23 18.38
N TYR A 19 2.43 -13.29 18.62
CA TYR A 19 3.13 -12.55 19.64
C TYR A 19 4.14 -11.64 18.98
N TYR A 20 4.23 -10.40 19.45
CA TYR A 20 5.10 -9.36 18.91
C TYR A 20 6.02 -8.87 20.01
N PHE A 21 7.31 -8.90 19.74
CA PHE A 21 8.35 -8.44 20.65
C PHE A 21 9.26 -7.46 19.91
N THR A 22 9.78 -6.50 20.62
CA THR A 22 10.86 -5.64 20.14
C THR A 22 12.03 -5.79 21.07
N THR A 23 13.17 -6.24 20.55
CA THR A 23 14.43 -6.24 21.29
C THR A 23 15.11 -4.91 21.04
N LEU A 24 15.40 -4.17 22.11
CA LEU A 24 16.14 -2.92 22.06
C LEU A 24 17.57 -3.13 22.55
N PHE A 25 18.52 -2.75 21.73
CA PHE A 25 19.94 -2.71 22.09
C PHE A 25 20.32 -1.25 22.32
N SER A 26 20.77 -0.90 23.52
CA SER A 26 21.29 0.43 23.86
C SER A 26 22.78 0.36 24.11
N ILE A 27 23.51 1.33 23.59
CA ILE A 27 24.94 1.48 23.89
C ILE A 27 25.04 2.43 25.07
N GLU A 28 25.43 1.88 26.24
CA GLU A 28 25.80 2.69 27.40
C GLU A 28 27.28 3.10 27.26
N LYS A 29 27.51 4.41 27.25
CA LYS A 29 28.88 4.91 27.37
C LYS A 29 29.38 4.68 28.82
N PRO A 30 30.58 4.13 29.03
CA PRO A 30 31.15 4.04 30.39
C PRO A 30 31.22 5.47 30.96
N ASN A 31 30.87 5.59 32.25
CA ASN A 31 30.83 6.83 33.02
C ASN A 31 32.14 7.63 32.89
N THR A 32 32.25 8.47 31.89
CA THR A 32 33.17 9.60 31.90
C THR A 32 32.46 10.76 32.58
N GLN A 33 33.08 11.40 33.56
CA GLN A 33 32.54 12.50 34.35
C GLN A 33 31.76 13.49 33.44
N VAL A 34 30.47 13.54 33.70
CA VAL A 34 29.54 14.38 32.91
C VAL A 34 29.76 15.84 33.32
N SER A 35 30.23 16.66 32.43
CA SER A 35 30.16 18.12 32.55
C SER A 35 28.69 18.52 32.52
N GLU A 36 28.24 19.38 33.43
CA GLU A 36 26.83 19.78 33.63
C GLU A 36 26.07 20.28 32.38
N ASN A 37 26.72 20.46 31.22
CA ASN A 37 26.17 20.96 29.98
C ASN A 37 26.31 20.02 28.77
N SER A 38 26.50 18.70 28.95
CA SER A 38 26.62 17.78 27.82
C SER A 38 25.32 17.05 27.54
N LEU A 39 24.78 17.21 26.34
CA LEU A 39 23.71 16.38 25.79
C LEU A 39 24.26 14.96 25.55
N GLN A 40 23.78 13.97 26.32
CA GLN A 40 24.10 12.56 26.06
C GLN A 40 23.17 12.03 24.95
N SER A 41 23.76 11.68 23.82
CA SER A 41 23.04 10.94 22.76
C SER A 41 23.19 9.44 23.02
N VAL A 42 22.08 8.73 23.28
CA VAL A 42 22.01 7.29 23.40
C VAL A 42 21.60 6.71 22.06
N ALA A 43 22.47 5.93 21.42
CA ALA A 43 22.11 5.20 20.22
C ALA A 43 21.40 3.90 20.61
N GLN A 44 20.20 3.68 20.06
CA GLN A 44 19.43 2.46 20.25
C GLN A 44 19.09 1.81 18.90
N ILE A 45 19.20 0.50 18.83
CA ILE A 45 18.80 -0.30 17.67
C ILE A 45 17.69 -1.25 18.12
N GLY A 46 16.55 -1.22 17.45
CA GLY A 46 15.41 -2.12 17.70
C GLY A 46 15.28 -3.18 16.61
N SER A 47 15.03 -4.44 17.00
CA SER A 47 14.66 -5.53 16.10
C SER A 47 13.31 -6.10 16.51
N ASN A 48 12.38 -6.20 15.56
CA ASN A 48 11.07 -6.78 15.81
C ASN A 48 11.10 -8.29 15.57
N ILE A 49 10.52 -9.04 16.49
CA ILE A 49 10.38 -10.49 16.45
C ILE A 49 8.88 -10.81 16.41
N LEU A 50 8.43 -11.50 15.37
CA LEU A 50 7.06 -11.97 15.21
C LEU A 50 7.04 -13.48 15.38
N ILE A 51 6.16 -14.00 16.27
CA ILE A 51 6.03 -15.42 16.56
C ILE A 51 4.57 -15.79 16.49
N THR A 52 4.23 -16.79 15.68
CA THR A 52 2.90 -17.39 15.66
C THR A 52 2.89 -18.63 16.52
N ALA A 53 2.06 -18.65 17.56
CA ALA A 53 1.77 -19.85 18.34
C ALA A 53 0.60 -20.60 17.70
N SER A 54 0.82 -21.82 17.22
CA SER A 54 -0.17 -22.66 16.56
C SER A 54 -0.01 -24.12 16.98
N GLU A 55 -1.11 -24.87 17.04
CA GLU A 55 -1.07 -26.33 17.22
C GLU A 55 -0.70 -27.05 15.93
N ASN A 56 -0.98 -26.42 14.79
CA ASN A 56 -0.71 -26.97 13.47
C ASN A 56 0.48 -26.25 12.82
N GLU A 57 1.19 -26.97 11.99
CA GLU A 57 2.31 -26.45 11.17
C GLU A 57 1.84 -25.32 10.24
N TYR A 58 0.56 -25.32 9.86
CA TYR A 58 -0.08 -24.33 8.98
C TYR A 58 -1.19 -23.60 9.73
N PRO A 59 -0.92 -22.44 10.36
CA PRO A 59 -1.94 -21.66 11.04
C PRO A 59 -2.97 -21.13 10.05
N TYR A 60 -4.24 -21.06 10.49
CA TYR A 60 -5.35 -20.56 9.66
C TYR A 60 -5.14 -19.11 9.24
N LYS A 61 -5.08 -18.90 7.94
CA LYS A 61 -4.92 -17.59 7.30
C LYS A 61 -6.19 -17.22 6.57
N ALA A 62 -6.73 -16.04 6.84
CA ALA A 62 -7.90 -15.51 6.20
C ALA A 62 -7.82 -13.99 6.12
N ALA A 63 -8.40 -13.40 5.10
CA ALA A 63 -8.46 -11.97 4.93
C ALA A 63 -9.86 -11.52 4.50
N LYS A 64 -10.12 -10.23 4.68
CA LYS A 64 -11.30 -9.55 4.17
C LYS A 64 -10.87 -8.22 3.57
N THR A 65 -11.31 -7.93 2.36
CA THR A 65 -11.16 -6.59 1.79
C THR A 65 -12.17 -5.67 2.47
N ILE A 66 -11.67 -4.70 3.24
CA ILE A 66 -12.52 -3.68 3.89
C ILE A 66 -12.86 -2.58 2.89
N LEU A 67 -11.88 -2.21 2.06
CA LEU A 67 -12.05 -1.17 1.07
C LEU A 67 -11.16 -1.46 -0.14
N PHE A 68 -11.75 -1.47 -1.32
CA PHE A 68 -11.06 -1.33 -2.60
C PHE A 68 -11.81 -0.30 -3.43
N SER A 69 -11.22 0.86 -3.62
CA SER A 69 -11.89 1.96 -4.32
C SER A 69 -10.94 2.76 -5.20
N SER A 70 -11.50 3.29 -6.27
CA SER A 70 -10.90 4.30 -7.13
C SER A 70 -11.90 5.43 -7.38
N PRO A 71 -11.47 6.64 -7.80
CA PRO A 71 -12.39 7.71 -8.18
C PRO A 71 -13.31 7.26 -9.31
N TYR A 72 -14.61 7.60 -9.22
CA TYR A 72 -15.60 7.26 -10.25
C TYR A 72 -15.35 8.00 -11.58
N ILE A 73 -14.99 9.28 -11.49
CA ILE A 73 -14.71 10.15 -12.64
C ILE A 73 -13.41 10.89 -12.36
N ILE A 74 -12.53 10.93 -13.36
CA ILE A 74 -11.27 11.67 -13.31
C ILE A 74 -11.03 12.45 -14.59
N ASP A 75 -10.18 13.48 -14.51
CA ASP A 75 -9.63 14.10 -15.70
C ASP A 75 -8.65 13.16 -16.42
N SER A 76 -8.65 13.19 -17.74
CA SER A 76 -7.80 12.33 -18.58
C SER A 76 -6.28 12.50 -18.33
N LEU A 77 -5.85 13.62 -17.76
CA LEU A 77 -4.46 13.89 -17.43
C LEU A 77 -4.08 13.44 -16.01
N GLN A 78 -5.06 13.01 -15.22
CA GLN A 78 -4.83 12.50 -13.87
C GLN A 78 -4.55 10.99 -13.89
N LYS A 79 -3.96 10.51 -12.79
CA LYS A 79 -3.76 9.07 -12.54
C LYS A 79 -4.96 8.49 -11.81
N ILE A 80 -5.32 7.25 -12.11
CA ILE A 80 -6.25 6.50 -11.28
C ILE A 80 -5.51 6.11 -10.00
N LYS A 81 -6.00 6.58 -8.85
CA LYS A 81 -5.46 6.28 -7.52
C LYS A 81 -6.36 5.28 -6.83
N PHE A 82 -5.78 4.26 -6.24
CA PHE A 82 -6.50 3.22 -5.50
C PHE A 82 -6.28 3.36 -4.01
N LYS A 83 -7.36 3.20 -3.25
CA LYS A 83 -7.29 2.99 -1.80
C LYS A 83 -7.69 1.55 -1.51
N LEU A 84 -6.78 0.81 -0.88
CA LEU A 84 -6.96 -0.59 -0.55
C LEU A 84 -6.69 -0.79 0.94
N ILE A 85 -7.69 -1.32 1.66
CA ILE A 85 -7.57 -1.70 3.07
C ILE A 85 -7.95 -3.16 3.19
N ILE A 86 -7.04 -3.97 3.73
CA ILE A 86 -7.23 -5.38 3.98
C ILE A 86 -7.17 -5.63 5.48
N GLU A 87 -8.13 -6.41 5.99
CA GLU A 87 -8.15 -6.94 7.35
C GLU A 87 -7.69 -8.40 7.31
N ASN A 88 -6.80 -8.75 8.21
CA ASN A 88 -6.45 -10.14 8.46
C ASN A 88 -7.41 -10.72 9.50
N THR A 89 -8.32 -11.59 9.06
CA THR A 89 -9.30 -12.29 9.91
C THR A 89 -8.80 -13.65 10.38
N GLY A 90 -7.59 -14.04 10.00
CA GLY A 90 -6.93 -15.26 10.42
C GLY A 90 -6.31 -15.17 11.82
N ARG A 91 -5.68 -16.26 12.25
CA ARG A 91 -5.01 -16.37 13.56
C ARG A 91 -3.50 -16.09 13.50
N ALA A 92 -2.93 -15.99 12.32
CA ALA A 92 -1.54 -15.71 12.08
C ALA A 92 -1.38 -14.47 11.20
N PHE A 93 -0.27 -13.74 11.36
CA PHE A 93 0.06 -12.68 10.42
C PHE A 93 0.20 -13.22 9.00
N GLY A 94 -0.08 -12.39 8.02
CA GLY A 94 0.04 -12.74 6.60
C GLY A 94 0.45 -11.54 5.76
N LYS A 95 1.05 -11.80 4.62
CA LYS A 95 1.44 -10.81 3.62
C LYS A 95 0.47 -10.88 2.45
N PRO A 96 -0.24 -9.80 2.10
CA PRO A 96 -1.03 -9.79 0.87
C PRO A 96 -0.09 -9.86 -0.33
N MET A 97 -0.23 -10.92 -1.11
CA MET A 97 0.50 -11.13 -2.35
C MET A 97 -0.49 -11.12 -3.51
N GLY A 98 -0.30 -10.20 -4.44
CA GLY A 98 -1.23 -10.06 -5.54
C GLY A 98 -1.02 -8.81 -6.36
N LYS A 99 -2.03 -8.46 -7.14
CA LYS A 99 -1.96 -7.35 -8.09
C LYS A 99 -3.31 -6.71 -8.33
N ILE A 100 -3.27 -5.44 -8.77
CA ILE A 100 -4.40 -4.73 -9.35
C ILE A 100 -4.18 -4.71 -10.86
N THR A 101 -5.10 -5.28 -11.62
CA THR A 101 -5.10 -5.23 -13.08
C THR A 101 -6.09 -4.17 -13.52
N ILE A 102 -5.65 -3.18 -14.27
CA ILE A 102 -6.44 -2.06 -14.78
C ILE A 102 -6.59 -2.26 -16.29
N GLU A 103 -7.80 -2.48 -16.75
CA GLU A 103 -8.16 -2.68 -18.17
C GLU A 103 -8.97 -1.50 -18.68
N ASN A 104 -8.56 -0.92 -19.80
CA ASN A 104 -9.41 -0.01 -20.55
C ASN A 104 -10.42 -0.83 -21.36
N LEU A 105 -11.71 -0.68 -21.09
CA LEU A 105 -12.74 -1.53 -21.70
C LEU A 105 -12.93 -1.29 -23.20
N ILE A 106 -12.48 -0.13 -23.71
CA ILE A 106 -12.57 0.21 -25.15
C ILE A 106 -11.34 -0.30 -25.89
N SER A 107 -10.14 0.11 -25.45
CA SER A 107 -8.88 -0.22 -26.17
C SER A 107 -8.28 -1.57 -25.79
N LYS A 108 -8.83 -2.24 -24.77
CA LYS A 108 -8.34 -3.51 -24.21
C LYS A 108 -6.89 -3.48 -23.68
N LYS A 109 -6.31 -2.29 -23.57
CA LYS A 109 -4.99 -2.12 -22.97
C LYS A 109 -5.08 -2.34 -21.47
N THR A 110 -4.09 -3.07 -20.94
CA THR A 110 -3.98 -3.39 -19.52
C THR A 110 -2.74 -2.76 -18.90
N GLU A 111 -2.82 -2.44 -17.61
CA GLU A 111 -1.71 -2.07 -16.74
C GLU A 111 -1.83 -2.86 -15.45
N THR A 112 -0.71 -3.26 -14.87
CA THR A 112 -0.70 -4.08 -13.65
C THR A 112 0.13 -3.39 -12.58
N LEU A 113 -0.42 -3.31 -11.36
CA LEU A 113 0.25 -2.80 -10.17
C LEU A 113 0.40 -3.95 -9.17
N ASN A 114 1.62 -4.28 -8.78
CA ASN A 114 1.88 -5.32 -7.79
C ASN A 114 1.68 -4.76 -6.38
N LEU A 115 1.05 -5.54 -5.49
CA LEU A 115 0.89 -5.16 -4.09
C LEU A 115 2.22 -5.27 -3.35
N SER A 116 2.42 -4.38 -2.37
CA SER A 116 3.55 -4.48 -1.45
C SER A 116 3.28 -5.58 -0.41
N PRO A 117 4.17 -6.59 -0.24
CA PRO A 117 3.96 -7.72 0.67
C PRO A 117 4.28 -7.34 2.13
N LEU A 118 3.55 -6.38 2.69
CA LEU A 118 3.69 -5.93 4.06
C LEU A 118 2.86 -6.81 5.00
N ASN A 119 3.43 -7.23 6.14
CA ASN A 119 2.71 -8.03 7.13
C ASN A 119 1.46 -7.31 7.63
N ILE A 120 0.33 -8.03 7.63
CA ILE A 120 -0.89 -7.65 8.33
C ILE A 120 -1.01 -8.59 9.53
N LEU A 121 -1.05 -8.02 10.72
CA LEU A 121 -1.14 -8.77 11.98
C LEU A 121 -2.52 -9.40 12.13
N SER A 122 -2.63 -10.51 12.85
CA SER A 122 -3.92 -11.16 13.14
C SER A 122 -4.89 -10.16 13.78
N SER A 123 -6.12 -10.11 13.28
CA SER A 123 -7.20 -9.21 13.73
C SER A 123 -6.94 -7.71 13.51
N TYR A 124 -6.00 -7.34 12.66
CA TYR A 124 -5.73 -5.95 12.30
C TYR A 124 -6.01 -5.67 10.83
N SER A 125 -6.35 -4.42 10.56
CA SER A 125 -6.49 -3.88 9.21
C SER A 125 -5.27 -3.05 8.85
N ARG A 126 -4.90 -3.09 7.57
CA ARG A 126 -3.78 -2.30 7.04
C ARG A 126 -4.13 -1.71 5.68
N GLU A 127 -3.75 -0.46 5.47
CA GLU A 127 -3.72 0.14 4.14
C GLU A 127 -2.55 -0.45 3.34
N ILE A 128 -2.86 -0.94 2.14
CA ILE A 128 -1.90 -1.62 1.27
C ILE A 128 -1.46 -0.68 0.16
N TYR A 129 -0.16 -0.60 0.01
CA TYR A 129 0.53 0.14 -1.03
C TYR A 129 0.97 -0.80 -2.15
N CYS A 130 1.46 -0.23 -3.24
CA CYS A 130 2.01 -0.97 -4.36
C CYS A 130 3.54 -0.98 -4.35
N LEU A 131 4.11 -1.98 -5.03
CA LEU A 131 5.55 -2.12 -5.19
C LEU A 131 5.94 -1.70 -6.61
N LYS A 132 6.85 -0.74 -6.72
CA LYS A 132 7.44 -0.31 -8.00
C LYS A 132 8.94 -0.17 -7.82
N GLU A 133 9.71 -0.91 -8.63
CA GLU A 133 11.19 -0.88 -8.59
C GLU A 133 11.73 -1.04 -7.15
N GLU A 134 11.20 -2.03 -6.42
CA GLU A 134 11.52 -2.32 -5.01
C GLU A 134 11.15 -1.22 -4.00
N LYS A 135 10.46 -0.16 -4.43
CA LYS A 135 9.99 0.92 -3.56
C LYS A 135 8.49 0.78 -3.30
N ILE A 136 8.11 1.03 -2.05
CA ILE A 136 6.71 1.11 -1.65
C ILE A 136 6.17 2.48 -2.07
N VAL A 137 5.14 2.46 -2.93
CA VAL A 137 4.52 3.67 -3.48
C VAL A 137 3.00 3.55 -3.39
N PRO A 138 2.26 4.68 -3.43
CA PRO A 138 0.81 4.64 -3.57
C PRO A 138 0.41 3.81 -4.80
N CYS A 139 -0.70 3.07 -4.71
CA CYS A 139 -1.25 2.34 -5.85
C CYS A 139 -1.90 3.34 -6.82
N GLU A 140 -1.20 3.69 -7.88
CA GLU A 140 -1.67 4.60 -8.91
C GLU A 140 -1.14 4.20 -10.30
N THR A 141 -1.91 4.51 -11.35
CA THR A 141 -1.49 4.25 -12.74
C THR A 141 -0.28 5.08 -13.12
N SER A 142 0.46 4.60 -14.11
CA SER A 142 1.53 5.39 -14.73
C SER A 142 0.97 6.66 -15.38
N PRO A 143 1.75 7.77 -15.43
CA PRO A 143 1.31 8.99 -16.08
C PRO A 143 1.10 8.73 -17.58
N LYS A 144 -0.13 8.92 -18.05
CA LYS A 144 -0.54 8.77 -19.47
C LYS A 144 -1.88 9.45 -19.68
N LEU A 145 -2.23 9.71 -20.93
CA LEU A 145 -3.56 10.18 -21.27
C LEU A 145 -4.56 9.02 -21.12
N LEU A 146 -5.49 9.17 -20.17
CA LEU A 146 -6.55 8.22 -19.91
C LEU A 146 -7.84 8.65 -20.64
N LEU A 147 -8.48 7.73 -21.35
CA LEU A 147 -9.74 8.00 -22.06
C LEU A 147 -10.69 6.83 -21.92
N GLY A 148 -11.94 7.12 -21.56
CA GLY A 148 -13.03 6.16 -21.49
C GLY A 148 -13.12 5.40 -20.17
N LEU A 149 -13.74 4.23 -20.20
CA LEU A 149 -14.06 3.42 -19.03
C LEU A 149 -12.95 2.42 -18.72
N TYR A 150 -12.50 2.42 -17.47
CA TYR A 150 -11.51 1.50 -16.92
C TYR A 150 -12.17 0.59 -15.89
N LYS A 151 -11.90 -0.71 -16.01
CA LYS A 151 -12.19 -1.73 -15.02
C LYS A 151 -10.90 -2.08 -14.28
N SER A 152 -10.92 -1.98 -12.98
CA SER A 152 -9.79 -2.34 -12.12
C SER A 152 -10.16 -3.56 -11.30
N THR A 153 -9.40 -4.65 -11.45
CA THR A 153 -9.62 -5.91 -10.75
C THR A 153 -8.46 -6.16 -9.78
N LEU A 154 -8.77 -6.18 -8.51
CA LEU A 154 -7.86 -6.62 -7.45
C LEU A 154 -7.91 -8.14 -7.35
N ASN A 155 -6.76 -8.79 -7.36
CA ASN A 155 -6.63 -10.22 -7.03
C ASN A 155 -5.46 -10.40 -6.07
N TYR A 156 -5.71 -11.02 -4.92
CA TYR A 156 -4.66 -11.31 -3.95
C TYR A 156 -4.98 -12.56 -3.12
N ASN A 157 -3.96 -13.08 -2.48
CA ASN A 157 -4.05 -14.07 -1.40
C ASN A 157 -3.11 -13.67 -0.26
N LEU A 158 -3.07 -14.45 0.81
CA LEU A 158 -2.09 -14.27 1.88
C LEU A 158 -0.92 -15.24 1.66
N ASP A 159 0.31 -14.68 1.69
CA ASP A 159 1.58 -15.40 1.54
C ASP A 159 1.74 -16.24 0.26
N GLY A 160 0.98 -15.95 -0.79
CA GLY A 160 1.04 -16.68 -2.06
C GLY A 160 0.23 -17.98 -2.07
N GLU A 161 -0.47 -18.30 -0.99
CA GLU A 161 -1.17 -19.56 -0.80
C GLU A 161 -2.61 -19.34 -0.30
N GLY A 162 -3.42 -20.40 -0.34
CA GLY A 162 -4.77 -20.42 0.23
C GLY A 162 -5.83 -19.74 -0.64
N GLN A 163 -6.80 -19.11 0.00
CA GLN A 163 -7.94 -18.50 -0.65
C GLN A 163 -7.54 -17.26 -1.45
N ASN A 164 -8.02 -17.17 -2.70
CA ASN A 164 -7.91 -15.98 -3.52
C ASN A 164 -9.10 -15.05 -3.26
N TYR A 165 -8.79 -13.76 -3.09
CA TYR A 165 -9.75 -12.69 -2.90
C TYR A 165 -9.76 -11.81 -4.15
N GLN A 166 -10.96 -11.45 -4.61
CA GLN A 166 -11.16 -10.63 -5.79
C GLN A 166 -12.17 -9.53 -5.53
N GLU A 167 -11.84 -8.31 -5.98
CA GLU A 167 -12.70 -7.13 -5.92
C GLU A 167 -12.57 -6.32 -7.21
N GLU A 168 -13.58 -5.53 -7.53
CA GLU A 168 -13.63 -4.72 -8.75
C GLU A 168 -13.96 -3.27 -8.44
N SER A 169 -13.39 -2.36 -9.23
CA SER A 169 -13.68 -0.92 -9.19
C SER A 169 -13.67 -0.36 -10.60
N TYR A 170 -14.47 0.67 -10.85
CA TYR A 170 -14.63 1.28 -12.17
C TYR A 170 -14.30 2.77 -12.10
N THR A 171 -13.58 3.27 -13.12
CA THR A 171 -13.22 4.68 -13.28
C THR A 171 -13.50 5.15 -14.69
N PHE A 172 -14.16 6.28 -14.84
CA PHE A 172 -14.41 6.93 -16.12
C PHE A 172 -13.49 8.15 -16.28
N ALA A 173 -12.62 8.13 -17.27
CA ALA A 173 -11.68 9.20 -17.57
C ALA A 173 -12.19 10.07 -18.72
N VAL A 174 -12.35 11.37 -18.44
CA VAL A 174 -12.89 12.38 -19.36
C VAL A 174 -11.88 13.52 -19.51
N PRO A 175 -11.59 14.01 -20.72
CA PRO A 175 -10.60 15.06 -20.94
C PRO A 175 -11.16 16.47 -20.63
N PHE A 176 -11.60 16.70 -19.39
CA PHE A 176 -12.16 18.00 -18.98
C PHE A 176 -11.20 19.15 -19.20
N SER A 177 -9.95 19.02 -18.79
CA SER A 177 -8.91 20.04 -18.91
C SER A 177 -8.67 20.41 -20.39
N LEU A 178 -8.66 19.43 -21.27
CA LEU A 178 -8.47 19.66 -22.71
C LEU A 178 -9.69 20.38 -23.32
N ILE A 179 -10.91 19.97 -22.97
CA ILE A 179 -12.15 20.59 -23.44
C ILE A 179 -12.20 22.06 -23.01
N ILE A 180 -11.93 22.32 -21.72
CA ILE A 180 -11.92 23.70 -21.19
C ILE A 180 -10.84 24.55 -21.88
N SER A 181 -9.64 24.01 -22.08
CA SER A 181 -8.55 24.71 -22.77
C SER A 181 -8.93 25.12 -24.20
N ILE A 182 -9.55 24.20 -24.94
CA ILE A 182 -10.03 24.48 -26.32
C ILE A 182 -11.08 25.58 -26.30
N LEU A 183 -12.06 25.52 -25.37
CA LEU A 183 -13.09 26.55 -25.25
C LEU A 183 -12.51 27.93 -24.96
N VAL A 184 -11.54 28.01 -24.03
CA VAL A 184 -10.84 29.27 -23.71
C VAL A 184 -10.14 29.85 -24.95
N VAL A 185 -9.41 29.02 -25.69
CA VAL A 185 -8.74 29.44 -26.93
C VAL A 185 -9.73 29.96 -27.97
N LEU A 186 -10.86 29.29 -28.14
CA LEU A 186 -11.91 29.72 -29.08
C LEU A 186 -12.54 31.06 -28.67
N ILE A 187 -12.74 31.29 -27.36
CA ILE A 187 -13.26 32.55 -26.83
C ILE A 187 -12.27 33.69 -27.11
N ILE A 188 -10.99 33.46 -26.79
CA ILE A 188 -9.92 34.48 -27.03
C ILE A 188 -9.83 34.80 -28.53
N TYR A 189 -9.83 33.76 -29.38
CA TYR A 189 -9.82 33.93 -30.83
C TYR A 189 -10.98 34.81 -31.30
N LYS A 190 -12.23 34.52 -30.85
CA LYS A 190 -13.41 35.29 -31.19
C LYS A 190 -13.32 36.76 -30.77
N ILE A 191 -12.78 37.03 -29.58
CA ILE A 191 -12.54 38.40 -29.07
C ILE A 191 -11.55 39.16 -29.96
N ILE A 192 -10.42 38.54 -30.33
CA ILE A 192 -9.40 39.16 -31.20
C ILE A 192 -9.99 39.48 -32.56
N VAL A 193 -10.65 38.55 -33.23
CA VAL A 193 -11.27 38.71 -34.55
C VAL A 193 -12.34 39.80 -34.51
N SER A 194 -13.13 39.89 -33.46
CA SER A 194 -14.17 40.92 -33.29
C SER A 194 -13.58 42.33 -33.14
N LYS A 195 -12.38 42.47 -32.50
CA LYS A 195 -11.69 43.74 -32.38
C LYS A 195 -11.00 44.19 -33.66
N THR A 196 -10.55 43.25 -34.49
CA THR A 196 -9.86 43.56 -35.75
C THR A 196 -10.82 43.98 -36.87
N LYS A 197 -12.12 43.69 -36.72
CA LYS A 197 -13.18 44.05 -37.68
C LYS A 197 -13.82 45.42 -37.39
N LYS A 198 -13.43 46.11 -36.35
CA LYS A 198 -13.78 47.52 -36.06
C LYS A 198 -12.61 48.45 -36.41
#